data_1488c486b607a48c6e30f529e242c1e0
#
_entry.id   1488c486b607a48c6e30f529e242c1e0
#
_cell.length_a   1.000
_cell.length_b   1.000
_cell.length_c   1.000
_cell.angle_alpha   90.00
_cell.angle_beta   90.00
_cell.angle_gamma   90.00
#
_symmetry.space_group_name_H-M   'P 1'
#
loop_
_entity.id
_entity.type
_entity.pdbx_description
1 polymer ?
#
loop_
_entity_poly.entity_id
_entity_poly.type
_entity_poly.pdbx_seq_one_letter_code
_entity_poly.pdbx_strand_id
1 'polypeptide(L)'
;MARDGLDLNDWRWVMGVNLWGVIHGHRSFLPHLLEHGDGHIVNTASMAGHFPGHSAYSASKWAVVAITEGLHQQLRAEGSTVGVSCLCPGWVATNIGSADRNRPEWAAPRALDDQPEDPRATMIREFVLDQLKSGMAPAKVADLVHDAVVNERFWIFTDMEMVRGLEPRYQAILAGENPPAVTLGPS
;
A
#
# COMPACT_ATOMS: atom_id res chain seq x y z
N MET A 1 22.94 3.68 2.26
CA MET A 1 21.92 2.81 1.71
C MET A 1 21.37 2.04 2.89
N ALA A 2 20.13 2.27 3.29
CA ALA A 2 19.57 1.59 4.44
C ALA A 2 19.61 0.08 4.18
N ARG A 3 20.30 -0.66 5.02
CA ARG A 3 20.41 -2.13 4.96
C ARG A 3 19.06 -2.82 5.19
N ASP A 4 18.12 -2.10 5.79
CA ASP A 4 16.81 -2.59 6.22
C ASP A 4 15.93 -3.09 5.06
N GLY A 5 16.14 -2.61 3.85
CA GLY A 5 15.42 -3.09 2.66
C GLY A 5 15.90 -4.43 2.10
N LEU A 6 16.94 -5.05 2.67
CA LEU A 6 17.55 -6.28 2.16
C LEU A 6 17.46 -7.46 3.13
N ASP A 7 16.91 -7.30 4.34
CA ASP A 7 16.68 -8.44 5.24
C ASP A 7 15.53 -9.30 4.71
N LEU A 8 15.85 -10.55 4.38
CA LEU A 8 14.87 -11.51 3.88
C LEU A 8 13.76 -11.83 4.88
N ASN A 9 13.99 -11.67 6.18
CA ASN A 9 12.96 -11.85 7.19
C ASN A 9 11.94 -10.72 7.13
N ASP A 10 12.37 -9.47 6.89
CA ASP A 10 11.47 -8.35 6.63
C ASP A 10 10.62 -8.60 5.39
N TRP A 11 11.24 -9.05 4.31
CA TRP A 11 10.52 -9.40 3.09
C TRP A 11 9.48 -10.48 3.34
N ARG A 12 9.84 -11.57 4.02
CA ARG A 12 8.91 -12.66 4.33
C ARG A 12 7.74 -12.18 5.18
N TRP A 13 8.03 -11.41 6.23
CA TRP A 13 6.99 -10.92 7.11
C TRP A 13 6.05 -9.94 6.41
N VAL A 14 6.59 -8.90 5.79
CA VAL A 14 5.79 -7.87 5.13
C VAL A 14 4.99 -8.43 3.97
N MET A 15 5.59 -9.24 3.11
CA MET A 15 4.87 -9.91 2.03
C MET A 15 3.82 -10.89 2.55
N GLY A 16 4.14 -11.63 3.61
CA GLY A 16 3.21 -12.55 4.27
C GLY A 16 1.95 -11.85 4.79
N VAL A 17 2.11 -10.70 5.43
CA VAL A 17 0.98 -9.92 5.96
C VAL A 17 0.27 -9.15 4.86
N ASN A 18 1.00 -8.32 4.11
CA ASN A 18 0.38 -7.33 3.22
C ASN A 18 -0.18 -7.92 1.93
N LEU A 19 0.54 -8.88 1.32
CA LEU A 19 0.14 -9.47 0.04
C LEU A 19 -0.59 -10.80 0.24
N TRP A 20 0.03 -11.74 0.94
CA TRP A 20 -0.59 -13.06 1.16
C TRP A 20 -1.87 -12.98 1.98
N GLY A 21 -1.96 -12.03 2.92
CA GLY A 21 -3.21 -11.77 3.64
C GLY A 21 -4.36 -11.40 2.70
N VAL A 22 -4.11 -10.56 1.70
CA VAL A 22 -5.11 -10.18 0.67
C VAL A 22 -5.44 -11.39 -0.22
N ILE A 23 -4.44 -12.14 -0.68
CA ILE A 23 -4.65 -13.34 -1.51
C ILE A 23 -5.49 -14.38 -0.75
N HIS A 24 -5.19 -14.62 0.52
CA HIS A 24 -6.00 -15.52 1.35
C HIS A 24 -7.43 -15.00 1.56
N GLY A 25 -7.60 -13.68 1.72
CA GLY A 25 -8.92 -13.06 1.76
C GLY A 25 -9.73 -13.33 0.50
N HIS A 26 -9.14 -13.09 -0.68
CA HIS A 26 -9.79 -13.41 -1.96
C HIS A 26 -10.14 -14.90 -2.04
N ARG A 27 -9.19 -15.77 -1.72
CA ARG A 27 -9.39 -17.23 -1.76
C ARG A 27 -10.55 -17.70 -0.87
N SER A 28 -10.70 -17.08 0.30
CA SER A 28 -11.67 -17.50 1.30
C SER A 28 -13.04 -16.89 1.08
N PHE A 29 -13.12 -15.63 0.68
CA PHE A 29 -14.40 -14.90 0.67
C PHE A 29 -14.99 -14.71 -0.73
N LEU A 30 -14.17 -14.55 -1.77
CA LEU A 30 -14.66 -14.29 -3.13
C LEU A 30 -15.64 -15.38 -3.62
N PRO A 31 -15.40 -16.70 -3.43
CA PRO A 31 -16.35 -17.72 -3.87
C PRO A 31 -17.74 -17.54 -3.26
N HIS A 32 -17.82 -17.18 -1.98
CA HIS A 32 -19.10 -16.94 -1.29
C HIS A 32 -19.84 -15.71 -1.82
N LEU A 33 -19.09 -14.62 -2.10
CA LEU A 33 -19.67 -13.41 -2.69
C LEU A 33 -20.23 -13.68 -4.09
N LEU A 34 -19.48 -14.44 -4.91
CA LEU A 34 -19.91 -14.82 -6.25
C LEU A 34 -21.15 -15.73 -6.23
N GLU A 35 -21.19 -16.69 -5.33
CA GLU A 35 -22.36 -17.59 -5.15
C GLU A 35 -23.59 -16.80 -4.70
N HIS A 36 -23.40 -15.83 -3.81
CA HIS A 36 -24.49 -14.98 -3.32
C HIS A 36 -24.94 -13.94 -4.36
N GLY A 37 -24.08 -13.56 -5.28
CA GLY A 37 -24.37 -12.58 -6.33
C GLY A 37 -24.42 -11.13 -5.83
N ASP A 38 -23.92 -10.87 -4.63
CA ASP A 38 -23.85 -9.54 -4.03
C ASP A 38 -22.66 -9.43 -3.09
N GLY A 39 -22.13 -8.22 -2.95
CA GLY A 39 -21.05 -7.90 -2.04
C GLY A 39 -20.01 -6.98 -2.63
N HIS A 40 -19.03 -6.58 -1.80
CA HIS A 40 -17.98 -5.68 -2.21
C HIS A 40 -16.67 -6.01 -1.49
N ILE A 41 -15.59 -6.11 -2.25
CA ILE A 41 -14.23 -6.30 -1.73
C ILE A 41 -13.52 -4.96 -1.72
N VAL A 42 -12.98 -4.56 -0.57
CA VAL A 42 -12.09 -3.40 -0.45
C VAL A 42 -10.72 -3.87 0.00
N ASN A 43 -9.72 -3.75 -0.87
CA ASN A 43 -8.34 -4.06 -0.52
C ASN A 43 -7.59 -2.79 -0.13
N THR A 44 -6.86 -2.85 0.98
CA THR A 44 -6.04 -1.73 1.45
C THR A 44 -4.62 -1.82 0.87
N ALA A 45 -4.39 -1.07 -0.21
CA ALA A 45 -3.06 -0.83 -0.76
C ALA A 45 -2.36 0.34 -0.03
N SER A 46 -1.85 1.30 -0.74
CA SER A 46 -1.23 2.56 -0.26
C SER A 46 -0.85 3.41 -1.47
N MET A 47 -0.63 4.71 -1.28
CA MET A 47 0.09 5.53 -2.27
C MET A 47 1.50 4.98 -2.55
N ALA A 48 2.13 4.29 -1.60
CA ALA A 48 3.37 3.54 -1.82
C ALA A 48 3.26 2.40 -2.86
N GLY A 49 2.04 2.00 -3.24
CA GLY A 49 1.76 1.09 -4.36
C GLY A 49 1.78 1.76 -5.73
N HIS A 50 2.04 3.07 -5.79
CA HIS A 50 2.12 3.84 -7.03
C HIS A 50 3.46 4.57 -7.18
N PHE A 51 4.15 4.86 -6.07
CA PHE A 51 5.47 5.47 -6.06
C PHE A 51 6.59 4.41 -6.01
N PRO A 52 7.68 4.61 -6.75
CA PRO A 52 8.82 3.70 -6.65
C PRO A 52 9.40 3.71 -5.24
N GLY A 53 9.75 2.53 -4.74
CA GLY A 53 10.37 2.37 -3.43
C GLY A 53 11.11 1.04 -3.33
N HIS A 54 12.33 1.06 -2.79
CA HIS A 54 13.17 -0.12 -2.63
C HIS A 54 12.95 -0.76 -1.25
N SER A 55 11.74 -1.30 -1.03
CA SER A 55 11.38 -1.96 0.24
C SER A 55 10.32 -3.05 0.02
N ALA A 56 10.26 -4.00 0.94
CA ALA A 56 9.21 -5.02 0.97
C ALA A 56 7.81 -4.39 1.08
N TYR A 57 7.69 -3.27 1.82
CA TYR A 57 6.43 -2.55 1.95
C TYR A 57 5.95 -2.03 0.59
N SER A 58 6.78 -1.24 -0.11
CA SER A 58 6.40 -0.71 -1.43
C SER A 58 6.08 -1.84 -2.41
N ALA A 59 6.93 -2.86 -2.50
CA ALA A 59 6.69 -4.02 -3.36
C ALA A 59 5.36 -4.71 -3.05
N SER A 60 5.04 -4.93 -1.77
CA SER A 60 3.77 -5.54 -1.36
C SER A 60 2.57 -4.68 -1.75
N LYS A 61 2.67 -3.35 -1.62
CA LYS A 61 1.56 -2.44 -1.95
C LYS A 61 1.35 -2.30 -3.45
N TRP A 62 2.42 -2.32 -4.27
CA TRP A 62 2.33 -2.46 -5.72
C TRP A 62 1.61 -3.74 -6.14
N ALA A 63 1.96 -4.87 -5.52
CA ALA A 63 1.32 -6.14 -5.80
C ALA A 63 -0.17 -6.12 -5.42
N VAL A 64 -0.54 -5.52 -4.28
CA VAL A 64 -1.96 -5.37 -3.88
C VAL A 64 -2.73 -4.51 -4.87
N VAL A 65 -2.18 -3.40 -5.35
CA VAL A 65 -2.81 -2.60 -6.42
C VAL A 65 -3.06 -3.48 -7.65
N ALA A 66 -2.02 -4.16 -8.15
CA ALA A 66 -2.11 -4.95 -9.37
C ALA A 66 -3.16 -6.09 -9.28
N ILE A 67 -3.15 -6.86 -8.17
CA ILE A 67 -4.12 -7.97 -8.02
C ILE A 67 -5.55 -7.46 -7.79
N THR A 68 -5.71 -6.29 -7.15
CA THR A 68 -7.05 -5.70 -6.93
C THR A 68 -7.62 -5.18 -8.24
N GLU A 69 -6.82 -4.48 -9.04
CA GLU A 69 -7.23 -3.99 -10.35
C GLU A 69 -7.53 -5.16 -11.30
N GLY A 70 -6.67 -6.19 -11.32
CA GLY A 70 -6.90 -7.41 -12.10
C GLY A 70 -8.20 -8.11 -11.71
N LEU A 71 -8.50 -8.23 -10.41
CA LEU A 71 -9.76 -8.80 -9.94
C LEU A 71 -10.97 -7.97 -10.39
N HIS A 72 -10.90 -6.64 -10.29
CA HIS A 72 -11.96 -5.76 -10.75
C HIS A 72 -12.24 -5.96 -12.24
N GLN A 73 -11.19 -5.96 -13.08
CA GLN A 73 -11.32 -6.13 -14.52
C GLN A 73 -11.90 -7.51 -14.88
N GLN A 74 -11.45 -8.57 -14.21
CA GLN A 74 -11.95 -9.93 -14.42
C GLN A 74 -13.45 -10.02 -14.09
N LEU A 75 -13.86 -9.56 -12.90
CA LEU A 75 -15.26 -9.63 -12.48
C LEU A 75 -16.18 -8.80 -13.40
N ARG A 76 -15.73 -7.65 -13.86
CA ARG A 76 -16.47 -6.84 -14.84
C ARG A 76 -16.59 -7.56 -16.20
N ALA A 77 -15.54 -8.21 -16.67
CA ALA A 77 -15.59 -8.99 -17.91
C ALA A 77 -16.52 -10.21 -17.82
N GLU A 78 -16.65 -10.81 -16.64
CA GLU A 78 -17.54 -11.93 -16.35
C GLU A 78 -19.00 -11.49 -16.07
N GLY A 79 -19.28 -10.19 -16.04
CA GLY A 79 -20.61 -9.64 -15.74
C GLY A 79 -21.02 -9.81 -14.28
N SER A 80 -20.06 -9.98 -13.37
CA SER A 80 -20.33 -10.13 -11.93
C SER A 80 -20.85 -8.83 -11.33
N THR A 81 -21.79 -8.97 -10.39
CA THR A 81 -22.34 -7.90 -9.56
C THR A 81 -21.48 -7.59 -8.33
N VAL A 82 -20.47 -8.43 -8.03
CA VAL A 82 -19.56 -8.21 -6.91
C VAL A 82 -18.66 -7.01 -7.20
N GLY A 83 -18.71 -6.00 -6.33
CA GLY A 83 -17.89 -4.80 -6.42
C GLY A 83 -16.47 -5.01 -5.92
N VAL A 84 -15.53 -4.21 -6.44
CA VAL A 84 -14.13 -4.20 -5.99
C VAL A 84 -13.62 -2.78 -5.92
N SER A 85 -13.01 -2.40 -4.80
CA SER A 85 -12.33 -1.12 -4.62
C SER A 85 -10.90 -1.31 -4.10
N CYS A 86 -10.02 -0.42 -4.50
CA CYS A 86 -8.63 -0.34 -4.06
C CYS A 86 -8.44 0.93 -3.22
N LEU A 87 -8.32 0.78 -1.91
CA LEU A 87 -8.00 1.87 -1.01
C LEU A 87 -6.49 2.14 -1.04
N CYS A 88 -6.11 3.33 -1.46
CA CYS A 88 -4.74 3.80 -1.60
C CYS A 88 -4.49 5.01 -0.68
N PRO A 89 -4.32 4.80 0.63
CA PRO A 89 -4.08 5.90 1.55
C PRO A 89 -2.73 6.59 1.31
N GLY A 90 -2.71 7.91 1.45
CA GLY A 90 -1.52 8.67 1.77
C GLY A 90 -1.23 8.58 3.28
N TRP A 91 -1.04 9.73 3.92
CA TRP A 91 -0.80 9.79 5.36
C TRP A 91 -2.11 9.71 6.15
N VAL A 92 -2.22 8.73 7.02
CA VAL A 92 -3.40 8.52 7.90
C VAL A 92 -2.91 8.38 9.34
N ALA A 93 -3.57 9.07 10.26
CA ALA A 93 -3.23 9.10 11.68
C ALA A 93 -3.52 7.75 12.36
N THR A 94 -2.61 6.80 12.20
CA THR A 94 -2.69 5.43 12.72
C THR A 94 -1.39 5.00 13.39
N ASN A 95 -1.43 3.84 14.04
CA ASN A 95 -0.25 3.23 14.66
C ASN A 95 0.62 2.41 13.71
N ILE A 96 0.53 2.63 12.40
CA ILE A 96 1.30 1.88 11.41
C ILE A 96 2.82 2.08 11.59
N GLY A 97 3.24 3.27 12.04
CA GLY A 97 4.64 3.57 12.35
C GLY A 97 5.24 2.75 13.50
N SER A 98 4.39 2.06 14.26
CA SER A 98 4.78 1.14 15.35
C SER A 98 4.46 -0.32 15.01
N ALA A 99 4.52 -0.69 13.73
CA ALA A 99 4.15 -2.03 13.25
C ALA A 99 5.02 -3.14 13.86
N ASP A 100 6.26 -2.84 14.25
CA ASP A 100 7.20 -3.78 14.86
C ASP A 100 6.67 -4.46 16.14
N ARG A 101 5.71 -3.84 16.83
CA ARG A 101 5.02 -4.48 17.97
C ARG A 101 4.32 -5.81 17.62
N ASN A 102 4.02 -6.01 16.35
CA ASN A 102 3.36 -7.22 15.83
C ASN A 102 4.35 -8.15 15.11
N ARG A 103 5.64 -7.85 15.15
CA ARG A 103 6.68 -8.62 14.49
C ARG A 103 6.84 -9.97 15.20
N PRO A 104 6.74 -11.12 14.51
CA PRO A 104 6.96 -12.41 15.12
C PRO A 104 8.46 -12.62 15.41
N GLU A 105 8.76 -13.45 16.41
CA GLU A 105 10.15 -13.73 16.84
C GLU A 105 11.06 -14.21 15.69
N TRP A 106 10.54 -15.05 14.80
CA TRP A 106 11.32 -15.56 13.65
C TRP A 106 11.70 -14.45 12.65
N ALA A 107 10.98 -13.34 12.66
CA ALA A 107 11.24 -12.17 11.82
C ALA A 107 11.97 -11.05 12.58
N ALA A 108 12.42 -11.32 13.83
CA ALA A 108 13.20 -10.34 14.57
C ALA A 108 14.39 -9.85 13.73
N PRO A 109 14.71 -8.55 13.75
CA PRO A 109 15.87 -8.03 13.05
C PRO A 109 17.09 -8.82 13.49
N ARG A 110 17.88 -9.30 12.53
CA ARG A 110 19.18 -9.85 12.89
C ARG A 110 19.99 -8.71 13.48
N ALA A 111 20.53 -8.90 14.65
CA ALA A 111 21.54 -8.02 15.21
C ALA A 111 22.77 -8.07 14.26
N LEU A 112 22.66 -7.35 13.15
CA LEU A 112 23.75 -7.09 12.24
C LEU A 112 24.46 -5.88 12.80
N ASP A 113 25.37 -6.18 13.71
CA ASP A 113 26.44 -5.32 14.17
C ASP A 113 26.08 -4.02 14.93
N ASP A 114 26.89 -3.70 15.92
CA ASP A 114 27.08 -2.43 16.62
C ASP A 114 27.40 -1.23 15.68
N GLN A 115 26.78 -1.19 14.50
CA GLN A 115 26.95 -0.06 13.59
C GLN A 115 25.98 1.06 13.99
N PRO A 116 26.46 2.29 14.10
CA PRO A 116 25.60 3.43 14.39
C PRO A 116 24.47 3.55 13.36
N GLU A 117 23.25 3.85 13.83
CA GLU A 117 22.11 4.12 12.96
C GLU A 117 22.51 5.17 11.88
N ASP A 118 22.17 4.87 10.63
CA ASP A 118 22.37 5.83 9.54
C ASP A 118 21.55 7.11 9.84
N PRO A 119 22.14 8.29 9.98
CA PRO A 119 21.42 9.53 10.26
C PRO A 119 20.29 9.81 9.26
N ARG A 120 20.42 9.34 8.02
CA ARG A 120 19.37 9.44 7.00
C ARG A 120 18.17 8.57 7.34
N ALA A 121 18.38 7.35 7.82
CA ALA A 121 17.31 6.44 8.21
C ALA A 121 16.52 7.03 9.37
N THR A 122 17.21 7.59 10.37
CA THR A 122 16.59 8.29 11.50
C THR A 122 15.76 9.48 11.03
N MET A 123 16.28 10.34 10.17
CA MET A 123 15.55 11.49 9.63
C MET A 123 14.30 11.07 8.84
N ILE A 124 14.41 10.04 8.00
CA ILE A 124 13.26 9.51 7.25
C ILE A 124 12.21 8.96 8.22
N ARG A 125 12.62 8.22 9.25
CA ARG A 125 11.71 7.70 10.27
C ARG A 125 10.97 8.81 11.02
N GLU A 126 11.67 9.84 11.45
CA GLU A 126 11.08 11.01 12.12
C GLU A 126 10.08 11.72 11.21
N PHE A 127 10.46 11.96 9.95
CA PHE A 127 9.55 12.52 8.94
C PHE A 127 8.28 11.69 8.77
N VAL A 128 8.41 10.36 8.61
CA VAL A 128 7.26 9.47 8.48
C VAL A 128 6.35 9.53 9.71
N LEU A 129 6.93 9.53 10.93
CA LEU A 129 6.16 9.61 12.17
C LEU A 129 5.43 10.96 12.31
N ASP A 130 6.03 12.04 11.86
CA ASP A 130 5.41 13.37 11.87
C ASP A 130 4.25 13.45 10.87
N GLN A 131 4.45 12.95 9.65
CA GLN A 131 3.39 12.86 8.64
C GLN A 131 2.21 12.00 9.11
N LEU A 132 2.47 10.90 9.81
CA LEU A 132 1.41 10.06 10.39
C LEU A 132 0.62 10.79 11.48
N LYS A 133 1.26 11.60 12.32
CA LYS A 133 0.58 12.38 13.38
C LYS A 133 -0.37 13.42 12.79
N SER A 134 0.03 14.09 11.72
CA SER A 134 -0.75 15.12 11.03
C SER A 134 -1.67 14.56 9.92
N GLY A 135 -1.63 13.24 9.70
CA GLY A 135 -2.37 12.57 8.63
C GLY A 135 -3.89 12.64 8.77
N MET A 136 -4.59 12.22 7.73
CA MET A 136 -6.06 12.16 7.73
C MET A 136 -6.58 11.28 8.88
N ALA A 137 -7.64 11.72 9.55
CA ALA A 137 -8.28 10.92 10.59
C ALA A 137 -8.87 9.62 10.01
N PRO A 138 -8.70 8.46 10.66
CA PRO A 138 -9.25 7.18 10.17
C PRO A 138 -10.75 7.20 9.89
N ALA A 139 -11.53 7.96 10.65
CA ALA A 139 -12.98 8.12 10.41
C ALA A 139 -13.27 8.72 9.03
N LYS A 140 -12.49 9.71 8.58
CA LYS A 140 -12.64 10.29 7.24
C LYS A 140 -12.28 9.28 6.13
N VAL A 141 -11.30 8.42 6.39
CA VAL A 141 -10.98 7.34 5.46
C VAL A 141 -12.14 6.35 5.37
N ALA A 142 -12.79 6.03 6.50
CA ALA A 142 -13.98 5.17 6.53
C ALA A 142 -15.14 5.77 5.71
N ASP A 143 -15.36 7.09 5.81
CA ASP A 143 -16.38 7.79 5.00
C ASP A 143 -16.09 7.66 3.49
N LEU A 144 -14.82 7.81 3.09
CA LEU A 144 -14.40 7.64 1.69
C LEU A 144 -14.62 6.20 1.19
N VAL A 145 -14.34 5.23 2.05
CA VAL A 145 -14.57 3.80 1.73
C VAL A 145 -16.05 3.52 1.59
N HIS A 146 -16.87 3.98 2.54
CA HIS A 146 -18.32 3.80 2.48
C HIS A 146 -18.91 4.41 1.18
N ASP A 147 -18.54 5.64 0.88
CA ASP A 147 -19.00 6.34 -0.32
C ASP A 147 -18.53 5.62 -1.61
N ALA A 148 -17.33 5.07 -1.63
CA ALA A 148 -16.83 4.31 -2.78
C ALA A 148 -17.59 2.98 -2.97
N VAL A 149 -17.92 2.29 -1.88
CA VAL A 149 -18.71 1.05 -1.93
C VAL A 149 -20.12 1.33 -2.45
N VAL A 150 -20.80 2.35 -1.89
CA VAL A 150 -22.17 2.72 -2.30
C VAL A 150 -22.24 3.16 -3.76
N ASN A 151 -21.20 3.84 -4.26
CA ASN A 151 -21.13 4.36 -5.64
C ASN A 151 -20.29 3.49 -6.59
N GLU A 152 -19.94 2.27 -6.20
CA GLU A 152 -19.15 1.30 -6.98
C GLU A 152 -17.85 1.86 -7.57
N ARG A 153 -17.16 2.75 -6.83
CA ARG A 153 -15.90 3.35 -7.29
C ARG A 153 -14.73 2.44 -6.96
N PHE A 154 -13.88 2.21 -7.96
CA PHE A 154 -12.69 1.37 -7.81
C PHE A 154 -11.58 2.06 -7.00
N TRP A 155 -11.19 3.28 -7.40
CA TRP A 155 -10.10 4.00 -6.74
C TRP A 155 -10.59 4.79 -5.53
N ILE A 156 -9.95 4.56 -4.37
CA ILE A 156 -10.18 5.31 -3.14
C ILE A 156 -8.86 5.96 -2.71
N PHE A 157 -8.64 7.19 -3.12
CA PHE A 157 -7.48 7.97 -2.74
C PHE A 157 -7.83 8.93 -1.60
N THR A 158 -6.94 9.03 -0.60
CA THR A 158 -7.09 9.99 0.50
C THR A 158 -6.33 11.29 0.24
N ASP A 159 -5.47 11.32 -0.77
CA ASP A 159 -4.62 12.46 -1.11
C ASP A 159 -4.48 12.59 -2.62
N MET A 160 -5.25 13.51 -3.19
CA MET A 160 -5.26 13.77 -4.63
C MET A 160 -4.02 14.56 -5.12
N GLU A 161 -3.29 15.22 -4.23
CA GLU A 161 -2.04 15.87 -4.58
C GLU A 161 -0.95 14.82 -4.84
N MET A 162 -0.85 13.83 -3.98
CA MET A 162 0.03 12.68 -4.22
C MET A 162 -0.32 11.97 -5.54
N VAL A 163 -1.61 11.83 -5.87
CA VAL A 163 -2.03 11.22 -7.16
C VAL A 163 -1.52 12.04 -8.35
N ARG A 164 -1.65 13.37 -8.32
CA ARG A 164 -1.10 14.24 -9.38
C ARG A 164 0.42 14.12 -9.50
N GLY A 165 1.12 13.88 -8.39
CA GLY A 165 2.57 13.64 -8.37
C GLY A 165 3.02 12.38 -9.14
N LEU A 166 2.10 11.52 -9.58
CA LEU A 166 2.41 10.35 -10.41
C LEU A 166 2.61 10.70 -11.88
N GLU A 167 2.10 11.83 -12.34
CA GLU A 167 2.08 12.22 -13.76
C GLU A 167 3.47 12.19 -14.40
N PRO A 168 4.54 12.79 -13.84
CA PRO A 168 5.86 12.79 -14.48
C PRO A 168 6.39 11.38 -14.73
N ARG A 169 6.12 10.44 -13.80
CA ARG A 169 6.52 9.04 -13.96
C ARG A 169 5.80 8.38 -15.13
N TYR A 170 4.49 8.58 -15.25
CA TYR A 170 3.72 8.00 -16.35
C TYR A 170 4.09 8.61 -17.69
N GLN A 171 4.38 9.89 -17.74
CA GLN A 171 4.86 10.55 -18.96
C GLN A 171 6.21 9.97 -19.41
N ALA A 172 7.15 9.78 -18.50
CA ALA A 172 8.43 9.14 -18.82
C ALA A 172 8.27 7.70 -19.33
N ILE A 173 7.36 6.92 -18.74
CA ILE A 173 7.05 5.55 -19.22
C ILE A 173 6.51 5.59 -20.65
N LEU A 174 5.55 6.46 -20.93
CA LEU A 174 4.95 6.60 -22.26
C LEU A 174 5.96 7.05 -23.32
N ALA A 175 6.90 7.90 -22.92
CA ALA A 175 7.99 8.38 -23.79
C ALA A 175 9.14 7.38 -23.94
N GLY A 176 9.17 6.30 -23.15
CA GLY A 176 10.31 5.36 -23.10
C GLY A 176 11.57 5.97 -22.48
N GLU A 177 11.40 6.99 -21.64
CA GLU A 177 12.49 7.70 -20.97
C GLU A 177 12.83 7.09 -19.61
N ASN A 178 14.00 7.45 -19.08
CA ASN A 178 14.38 7.06 -17.73
C ASN A 178 13.43 7.68 -16.68
N PRO A 179 13.15 6.95 -15.59
CA PRO A 179 12.28 7.49 -14.55
C PRO A 179 12.87 8.78 -13.96
N PRO A 180 12.02 9.80 -13.70
CA PRO A 180 12.47 11.03 -13.07
C PRO A 180 13.01 10.75 -11.66
N ALA A 181 13.94 11.58 -11.21
CA ALA A 181 14.43 11.51 -9.83
C ALA A 181 13.26 11.84 -8.88
N VAL A 182 13.06 10.97 -7.89
CA VAL A 182 12.09 11.24 -6.82
C VAL A 182 12.78 12.12 -5.77
N THR A 183 12.40 13.38 -5.69
CA THR A 183 12.76 14.26 -4.58
C THR A 183 11.81 13.99 -3.41
N LEU A 184 12.29 13.27 -2.40
CA LEU A 184 11.60 13.18 -1.11
C LEU A 184 11.94 14.45 -0.32
N GLY A 185 11.03 15.41 -0.29
CA GLY A 185 11.18 16.64 0.49
C GLY A 185 10.46 17.83 -0.16
N PRO A 186 10.12 18.85 0.62
CA PRO A 186 9.57 20.07 0.07
C PRO A 186 10.60 20.72 -0.87
N SER A 187 10.15 21.10 -2.07
CA SER A 187 10.86 21.98 -2.99
C SER A 187 11.04 23.37 -2.39
#